data_461470c10442d38da6610d2a333d8260
#
_entry.id   461470c10442d38da6610d2a333d8260
#
_cell.length_a   1.000
_cell.length_b   1.000
_cell.length_c   1.000
_cell.angle_alpha   90.00
_cell.angle_beta   90.00
_cell.angle_gamma   90.00
#
_symmetry.space_group_name_H-M   'P 1'
#
loop_
_entity.id
_entity.type
_entity.pdbx_description
1 polymer ?
#
loop_
_entity_poly.entity_id
_entity_poly.type
_entity_poly.pdbx_seq_one_letter_code
_entity_poly.pdbx_strand_id
1 'polypeptide(L)'
;MNRIITILQVLLLSIGYSQVRIDDWKALTSPLNVRDLTNLDNELFAATEGGIFHIKDQVYETYTTVDGLLGVDLAAIDHDHNSNIWIGGNVPFGFVQVYDPKENKSIISFDFDLTGILDIQVLDSLAFVLFQDGQDFGIMKFLYNDGWEYRDSFRNFPELAGSINCFLANDSTL
;
A
#
# COMPACT_ATOMS: atom_id res chain seq x y z
N MET A 1 28.95 51.47 -12.23
CA MET A 1 27.89 50.76 -12.97
C MET A 1 28.27 49.30 -13.22
N ASN A 2 29.44 48.95 -13.70
CA ASN A 2 29.84 47.57 -13.98
C ASN A 2 29.84 46.61 -12.77
N ARG A 3 30.22 47.09 -11.56
CA ARG A 3 30.27 46.24 -10.35
C ARG A 3 28.90 45.80 -9.85
N ILE A 4 27.88 46.61 -10.03
CA ILE A 4 26.48 46.27 -9.64
C ILE A 4 25.91 45.19 -10.57
N ILE A 5 26.21 45.28 -11.87
CA ILE A 5 25.80 44.31 -12.89
C ILE A 5 26.45 42.94 -12.61
N THR A 6 27.74 42.92 -12.20
CA THR A 6 28.44 41.67 -11.86
C THR A 6 27.84 40.99 -10.63
N ILE A 7 27.50 41.76 -9.60
CA ILE A 7 26.88 41.25 -8.37
C ILE A 7 25.48 40.68 -8.69
N LEU A 8 24.70 41.34 -9.53
CA LEU A 8 23.38 40.88 -9.94
C LEU A 8 23.45 39.58 -10.77
N GLN A 9 24.45 39.43 -11.63
CA GLN A 9 24.70 38.20 -12.38
C GLN A 9 25.09 37.03 -11.49
N VAL A 10 25.93 37.24 -10.48
CA VAL A 10 26.32 36.20 -9.52
C VAL A 10 25.12 35.77 -8.67
N LEU A 11 24.24 36.71 -8.27
CA LEU A 11 23.06 36.43 -7.50
C LEU A 11 22.03 35.61 -8.32
N LEU A 12 21.88 35.91 -9.61
CA LEU A 12 21.00 35.15 -10.51
C LEU A 12 21.50 33.73 -10.78
N LEU A 13 22.82 33.51 -10.83
CA LEU A 13 23.39 32.18 -11.00
C LEU A 13 23.24 31.30 -9.76
N SER A 14 23.17 31.86 -8.57
CA SER A 14 23.02 31.11 -7.31
C SER A 14 21.57 30.60 -7.08
N ILE A 15 20.57 31.14 -7.77
CA ILE A 15 19.17 30.72 -7.64
C ILE A 15 18.87 29.44 -8.47
N GLY A 16 19.72 29.13 -9.46
CA GLY A 16 19.48 28.04 -10.41
C GLY A 16 19.82 26.62 -9.93
N TYR A 17 20.51 26.45 -8.79
CA TYR A 17 21.03 25.14 -8.35
C TYR A 17 20.33 24.54 -7.12
N SER A 18 19.24 25.13 -6.67
CA SER A 18 18.56 24.71 -5.43
C SER A 18 17.33 23.82 -5.62
N GLN A 19 17.03 23.34 -6.82
CA GLN A 19 15.92 22.43 -7.02
C GLN A 19 16.44 21.00 -7.14
N VAL A 20 16.43 20.27 -6.03
CA VAL A 20 16.47 18.80 -6.04
C VAL A 20 15.16 18.34 -6.68
N ARG A 21 15.25 17.59 -7.79
CA ARG A 21 14.07 16.99 -8.41
C ARG A 21 13.47 15.97 -7.48
N ILE A 22 12.15 15.95 -7.35
CA ILE A 22 11.43 14.94 -6.55
C ILE A 22 11.75 13.53 -7.07
N ASP A 23 11.98 13.37 -8.36
CA ASP A 23 12.36 12.11 -9.01
C ASP A 23 13.71 11.52 -8.55
N ASP A 24 14.55 12.33 -7.89
CA ASP A 24 15.83 11.89 -7.33
C ASP A 24 15.73 11.41 -5.86
N TRP A 25 14.54 11.51 -5.27
CA TRP A 25 14.30 11.06 -3.89
C TRP A 25 14.13 9.55 -3.86
N LYS A 26 14.92 8.90 -3.03
CA LYS A 26 14.75 7.47 -2.70
C LYS A 26 14.40 7.37 -1.23
N ALA A 27 13.33 6.64 -0.95
CA ALA A 27 13.01 6.29 0.43
C ALA A 27 14.05 5.28 0.95
N LEU A 28 14.61 5.55 2.12
CA LEU A 28 15.50 4.63 2.83
C LEU A 28 14.64 3.82 3.81
N THR A 29 13.94 2.84 3.29
CA THR A 29 13.13 1.91 4.08
C THR A 29 13.79 0.53 4.10
N SER A 30 13.46 -0.30 5.09
CA SER A 30 14.00 -1.64 5.23
C SER A 30 12.93 -2.67 4.90
N PRO A 31 13.03 -3.42 3.78
CA PRO A 31 12.09 -4.48 3.43
C PRO A 31 12.42 -5.83 4.10
N LEU A 32 13.19 -5.81 5.19
CA LEU A 32 13.71 -7.06 5.81
C LEU A 32 12.65 -7.87 6.56
N ASN A 33 11.59 -7.23 7.04
CA ASN A 33 10.51 -7.90 7.75
C ASN A 33 9.33 -8.13 6.81
N VAL A 34 9.30 -9.29 6.16
CA VAL A 34 8.18 -9.73 5.31
C VAL A 34 7.08 -10.26 6.21
N ARG A 35 5.86 -9.75 6.05
CA ARG A 35 4.68 -10.16 6.80
C ARG A 35 3.72 -11.00 5.99
N ASP A 36 3.62 -10.69 4.69
CA ASP A 36 2.73 -11.38 3.77
C ASP A 36 3.28 -11.30 2.35
N LEU A 37 2.84 -12.18 1.45
CA LEU A 37 3.32 -12.23 0.07
C LEU A 37 2.26 -12.76 -0.90
N THR A 38 2.29 -12.26 -2.13
CA THR A 38 1.48 -12.77 -3.23
C THR A 38 2.32 -12.96 -4.50
N ASN A 39 1.88 -13.87 -5.37
CA ASN A 39 2.52 -14.12 -6.65
C ASN A 39 1.58 -13.71 -7.80
N LEU A 40 2.01 -12.77 -8.60
CA LEU A 40 1.29 -12.27 -9.75
C LEU A 40 2.17 -12.39 -11.01
N ASP A 41 1.72 -13.11 -12.02
CA ASP A 41 2.41 -13.27 -13.32
C ASP A 41 3.89 -13.75 -13.19
N ASN A 42 4.19 -14.63 -12.23
CA ASN A 42 5.53 -15.08 -11.84
C ASN A 42 6.42 -13.98 -11.22
N GLU A 43 5.86 -12.89 -10.79
CA GLU A 43 6.51 -11.85 -10.02
C GLU A 43 6.07 -11.97 -8.56
N LEU A 44 7.00 -11.84 -7.62
CA LEU A 44 6.69 -11.91 -6.20
C LEU A 44 6.58 -10.51 -5.62
N PHE A 45 5.45 -10.28 -4.95
CA PHE A 45 5.20 -9.05 -4.19
C PHE A 45 5.06 -9.40 -2.72
N ALA A 46 5.68 -8.63 -1.85
CA ALA A 46 5.64 -8.85 -0.41
C ALA A 46 5.31 -7.56 0.35
N ALA A 47 4.39 -7.66 1.30
CA ALA A 47 4.13 -6.64 2.30
C ALA A 47 5.24 -6.63 3.35
N THR A 48 5.86 -5.47 3.57
CA THR A 48 6.94 -5.31 4.53
C THR A 48 6.77 -4.07 5.41
N GLU A 49 7.59 -3.92 6.44
CA GLU A 49 7.68 -2.69 7.22
C GLU A 49 8.27 -1.50 6.43
N GLY A 50 8.82 -1.77 5.25
CA GLY A 50 9.47 -0.78 4.39
C GLY A 50 8.72 -0.47 3.09
N GLY A 51 7.50 -0.98 2.91
CA GLY A 51 6.70 -0.85 1.69
C GLY A 51 6.47 -2.18 0.98
N ILE A 52 6.13 -2.14 -0.29
CA ILE A 52 6.01 -3.35 -1.12
C ILE A 52 7.40 -3.71 -1.62
N PHE A 53 7.85 -4.92 -1.31
CA PHE A 53 9.07 -5.48 -1.90
C PHE A 53 8.70 -6.36 -3.09
N HIS A 54 9.22 -6.04 -4.26
CA HIS A 54 8.92 -6.68 -5.53
C HIS A 54 10.16 -7.39 -6.08
N ILE A 55 9.98 -8.62 -6.56
CA ILE A 55 11.03 -9.43 -7.18
C ILE A 55 10.55 -9.89 -8.55
N LYS A 56 11.32 -9.52 -9.58
CA LYS A 56 11.14 -9.95 -10.96
C LYS A 56 12.50 -10.27 -11.58
N ASP A 57 12.66 -11.47 -12.16
CA ASP A 57 13.88 -11.87 -12.89
C ASP A 57 15.20 -11.56 -12.13
N GLN A 58 15.23 -11.76 -10.81
CA GLN A 58 16.33 -11.43 -9.90
C GLN A 58 16.61 -9.92 -9.75
N VAL A 59 15.75 -9.08 -10.25
CA VAL A 59 15.74 -7.64 -9.97
C VAL A 59 14.84 -7.37 -8.77
N TYR A 60 15.28 -6.47 -7.89
CA TYR A 60 14.58 -6.10 -6.66
C TYR A 60 14.18 -4.64 -6.72
N GLU A 61 12.93 -4.37 -6.45
CA GLU A 61 12.37 -3.03 -6.35
C GLU A 61 11.61 -2.88 -5.04
N THR A 62 11.49 -1.65 -4.55
CA THR A 62 10.70 -1.36 -3.36
C THR A 62 9.82 -0.15 -3.66
N TYR A 63 8.50 -0.33 -3.53
CA TYR A 63 7.55 0.77 -3.64
C TYR A 63 7.26 1.33 -2.24
N THR A 64 7.22 2.65 -2.15
CA THR A 64 7.11 3.40 -0.90
C THR A 64 6.13 4.57 -1.05
N THR A 65 6.08 5.46 -0.08
CA THR A 65 5.26 6.69 -0.17
C THR A 65 5.72 7.63 -1.29
N VAL A 66 6.98 7.55 -1.75
CA VAL A 66 7.46 8.30 -2.92
C VAL A 66 6.82 7.78 -4.21
N ASP A 67 6.45 6.50 -4.23
CA ASP A 67 5.82 5.82 -5.35
C ASP A 67 4.29 5.83 -5.25
N GLY A 68 3.72 6.57 -4.30
CA GLY A 68 2.27 6.76 -4.14
C GLY A 68 1.58 5.82 -3.16
N LEU A 69 2.34 5.08 -2.32
CA LEU A 69 1.74 4.35 -1.21
C LEU A 69 1.29 5.32 -0.10
N LEU A 70 0.18 5.01 0.58
CA LEU A 70 -0.30 5.78 1.73
C LEU A 70 0.63 5.64 2.95
N GLY A 71 1.24 4.48 3.09
CA GLY A 71 2.17 4.18 4.16
C GLY A 71 3.10 3.05 3.77
N VAL A 72 4.14 2.80 4.56
CA VAL A 72 5.13 1.76 4.28
C VAL A 72 5.08 0.58 5.25
N ASP A 73 4.41 0.74 6.39
CA ASP A 73 4.23 -0.35 7.37
C ASP A 73 3.04 -1.23 6.92
N LEU A 74 3.32 -2.15 6.00
CA LEU A 74 2.33 -3.02 5.39
C LEU A 74 2.23 -4.34 6.16
N ALA A 75 0.99 -4.83 6.34
CA ALA A 75 0.69 -6.06 7.07
C ALA A 75 0.18 -7.17 6.16
N ALA A 76 -0.54 -6.82 5.10
CA ALA A 76 -1.22 -7.77 4.21
C ALA A 76 -1.06 -7.35 2.75
N ILE A 77 -1.06 -8.34 1.85
CA ILE A 77 -0.96 -8.12 0.40
C ILE A 77 -1.68 -9.23 -0.36
N ASP A 78 -2.42 -8.86 -1.39
CA ASP A 78 -2.98 -9.77 -2.38
C ASP A 78 -3.07 -9.09 -3.74
N HIS A 79 -3.63 -9.71 -4.76
CA HIS A 79 -3.80 -9.13 -6.08
C HIS A 79 -5.19 -9.40 -6.65
N ASP A 80 -5.65 -8.53 -7.56
CA ASP A 80 -6.91 -8.71 -8.25
C ASP A 80 -6.74 -9.22 -9.69
N HIS A 81 -7.87 -9.54 -10.33
CA HIS A 81 -7.93 -10.03 -11.71
C HIS A 81 -7.44 -9.00 -12.76
N ASN A 82 -7.30 -7.73 -12.40
CA ASN A 82 -6.75 -6.67 -13.24
C ASN A 82 -5.23 -6.50 -13.04
N SER A 83 -4.60 -7.38 -12.29
CA SER A 83 -3.19 -7.32 -11.91
C SER A 83 -2.83 -6.10 -11.04
N ASN A 84 -3.78 -5.58 -10.29
CA ASN A 84 -3.51 -4.58 -9.28
C ASN A 84 -3.17 -5.25 -7.94
N ILE A 85 -2.31 -4.63 -7.18
CA ILE A 85 -1.90 -5.11 -5.86
C ILE A 85 -2.78 -4.47 -4.79
N TRP A 86 -3.40 -5.30 -3.98
CA TRP A 86 -4.10 -4.91 -2.78
C TRP A 86 -3.15 -4.92 -1.60
N ILE A 87 -3.09 -3.84 -0.85
CA ILE A 87 -2.26 -3.71 0.34
C ILE A 87 -3.06 -3.23 1.53
N GLY A 88 -2.73 -3.80 2.68
CA GLY A 88 -3.20 -3.37 3.98
C GLY A 88 -2.04 -2.84 4.81
N GLY A 89 -2.16 -1.63 5.33
CA GLY A 89 -1.15 -0.99 6.17
C GLY A 89 -1.69 -0.59 7.53
N ASN A 90 -0.77 -0.29 8.46
CA ASN A 90 -1.09 0.02 9.85
C ASN A 90 -0.71 1.44 10.27
N VAL A 91 0.18 2.10 9.54
CA VAL A 91 0.73 3.42 9.88
C VAL A 91 0.52 4.38 8.71
N PRO A 92 0.02 5.60 8.95
CA PRO A 92 -0.31 6.23 10.25
C PRO A 92 -1.59 5.73 10.93
N PHE A 93 -2.44 5.00 10.24
CA PHE A 93 -3.66 4.32 10.69
C PHE A 93 -3.92 3.12 9.78
N GLY A 94 -4.87 2.26 10.13
CA GLY A 94 -5.25 1.12 9.29
C GLY A 94 -5.88 1.59 7.98
N PHE A 95 -5.27 1.25 6.87
CA PHE A 95 -5.74 1.61 5.52
C PHE A 95 -5.72 0.41 4.58
N VAL A 96 -6.57 0.46 3.56
CA VAL A 96 -6.55 -0.45 2.42
C VAL A 96 -6.30 0.38 1.17
N GLN A 97 -5.40 -0.07 0.32
CA GLN A 97 -5.09 0.60 -0.93
C GLN A 97 -4.98 -0.41 -2.07
N VAL A 98 -5.54 -0.07 -3.22
CA VAL A 98 -5.34 -0.80 -4.48
C VAL A 98 -4.34 0.00 -5.32
N TYR A 99 -3.27 -0.66 -5.72
CA TYR A 99 -2.12 -0.06 -6.36
C TYR A 99 -1.81 -0.74 -7.69
N ASP A 100 -1.61 0.05 -8.74
CA ASP A 100 -1.16 -0.42 -10.05
C ASP A 100 0.37 -0.38 -10.11
N PRO A 101 1.05 -1.54 -10.05
CA PRO A 101 2.51 -1.57 -10.09
C PRO A 101 3.09 -1.22 -11.46
N LYS A 102 2.31 -1.33 -12.56
CA LYS A 102 2.76 -1.02 -13.92
C LYS A 102 2.79 0.48 -14.17
N GLU A 103 1.78 1.19 -13.67
CA GLU A 103 1.66 2.64 -13.81
C GLU A 103 2.26 3.39 -12.61
N ASN A 104 2.70 2.63 -11.60
CA ASN A 104 3.28 3.14 -10.36
C ASN A 104 2.38 4.18 -9.68
N LYS A 105 1.12 3.81 -9.47
CA LYS A 105 0.12 4.72 -8.90
C LYS A 105 -0.94 4.02 -8.06
N SER A 106 -1.47 4.77 -7.10
CA SER A 106 -2.70 4.40 -6.38
C SER A 106 -3.90 4.48 -7.31
N ILE A 107 -4.72 3.41 -7.34
CA ILE A 107 -6.01 3.38 -8.04
C ILE A 107 -7.09 3.91 -7.11
N ILE A 108 -7.20 3.33 -5.93
CA ILE A 108 -8.15 3.71 -4.90
C ILE A 108 -7.58 3.42 -3.52
N SER A 109 -7.97 4.23 -2.55
CA SER A 109 -7.57 4.06 -1.15
C SER A 109 -8.77 4.22 -0.25
N PHE A 110 -8.82 3.40 0.80
CA PHE A 110 -9.86 3.41 1.81
C PHE A 110 -9.22 3.62 3.18
N ASP A 111 -9.60 4.69 3.82
CA ASP A 111 -9.23 5.05 5.17
C ASP A 111 -10.48 4.98 6.05
N PHE A 112 -10.45 4.10 7.03
CA PHE A 112 -11.57 3.84 7.94
C PHE A 112 -11.25 4.21 9.38
N ASP A 113 -10.12 4.89 9.64
CA ASP A 113 -9.64 5.23 10.99
C ASP A 113 -9.52 4.00 11.90
N LEU A 114 -9.00 2.90 11.34
CA LEU A 114 -8.82 1.63 12.03
C LEU A 114 -7.46 1.56 12.74
N THR A 115 -7.36 0.66 13.72
CA THR A 115 -6.08 0.38 14.37
C THR A 115 -5.10 -0.31 13.43
N GLY A 116 -5.58 -1.22 12.57
CA GLY A 116 -4.74 -1.90 11.60
C GLY A 116 -5.48 -2.86 10.70
N ILE A 117 -4.80 -3.25 9.63
CA ILE A 117 -5.20 -4.33 8.72
C ILE A 117 -4.35 -5.56 9.05
N LEU A 118 -4.96 -6.73 9.03
CA LEU A 118 -4.31 -7.97 9.43
C LEU A 118 -4.14 -8.95 8.27
N ASP A 119 -5.14 -9.02 7.36
CA ASP A 119 -5.14 -9.96 6.24
C ASP A 119 -6.04 -9.44 5.11
N ILE A 120 -5.73 -9.79 3.87
CA ILE A 120 -6.52 -9.47 2.67
C ILE A 120 -6.66 -10.73 1.82
N GLN A 121 -7.88 -11.00 1.35
CA GLN A 121 -8.18 -12.07 0.41
C GLN A 121 -8.99 -11.51 -0.75
N VAL A 122 -8.47 -11.59 -1.96
CA VAL A 122 -9.15 -11.14 -3.17
C VAL A 122 -9.58 -12.36 -3.99
N LEU A 123 -10.88 -12.43 -4.28
CA LEU A 123 -11.50 -13.48 -5.05
C LEU A 123 -12.25 -12.85 -6.23
N ASP A 124 -11.79 -13.03 -7.44
CA ASP A 124 -12.42 -12.53 -8.66
C ASP A 124 -13.05 -11.12 -8.51
N SER A 125 -14.36 -11.06 -8.22
CA SER A 125 -15.11 -9.82 -8.04
C SER A 125 -15.37 -9.43 -6.57
N LEU A 126 -14.80 -10.15 -5.62
CA LEU A 126 -14.94 -9.92 -4.18
C LEU A 126 -13.57 -9.75 -3.52
N ALA A 127 -13.48 -8.83 -2.57
CA ALA A 127 -12.33 -8.77 -1.68
C ALA A 127 -12.81 -8.68 -0.23
N PHE A 128 -12.08 -9.36 0.63
CA PHE A 128 -12.32 -9.38 2.07
C PHE A 128 -11.06 -8.90 2.77
N VAL A 129 -11.25 -8.07 3.78
CA VAL A 129 -10.16 -7.48 4.56
C VAL A 129 -10.43 -7.70 6.03
N LEU A 130 -9.56 -8.44 6.68
CA LEU A 130 -9.56 -8.60 8.13
C LEU A 130 -8.91 -7.37 8.77
N PHE A 131 -9.61 -6.73 9.68
CA PHE A 131 -9.14 -5.53 10.36
C PHE A 131 -9.25 -5.62 11.87
N GLN A 132 -8.49 -4.79 12.54
CA GLN A 132 -8.58 -4.54 13.97
C GLN A 132 -9.02 -3.09 14.22
N ASP A 133 -9.93 -2.90 15.19
CA ASP A 133 -10.41 -1.61 15.66
C ASP A 133 -10.40 -1.60 17.20
N GLY A 134 -9.34 -1.08 17.78
CA GLY A 134 -9.08 -1.18 19.21
C GLY A 134 -8.88 -2.62 19.67
N GLN A 135 -9.83 -3.16 20.39
CA GLN A 135 -9.85 -4.56 20.86
C GLN A 135 -10.76 -5.45 20.01
N ASP A 136 -11.52 -4.85 19.10
CA ASP A 136 -12.46 -5.56 18.25
C ASP A 136 -11.81 -5.94 16.90
N PHE A 137 -12.34 -7.01 16.32
CA PHE A 137 -11.96 -7.50 15.00
C PHE A 137 -13.17 -7.51 14.09
N GLY A 138 -12.93 -7.36 12.80
CA GLY A 138 -14.00 -7.43 11.80
C GLY A 138 -13.46 -7.77 10.42
N ILE A 139 -14.39 -8.09 9.54
CA ILE A 139 -14.11 -8.34 8.12
C ILE A 139 -14.88 -7.31 7.31
N MET A 140 -14.17 -6.55 6.47
CA MET A 140 -14.77 -5.70 5.45
C MET A 140 -14.95 -6.50 4.16
N LYS A 141 -16.03 -6.21 3.45
CA LYS A 141 -16.35 -6.76 2.14
C LYS A 141 -16.34 -5.66 1.10
N PHE A 142 -15.64 -5.93 0.01
CA PHE A 142 -15.62 -5.10 -1.18
C PHE A 142 -16.17 -5.87 -2.37
N LEU A 143 -16.77 -5.17 -3.32
CA LEU A 143 -17.31 -5.73 -4.56
C LEU A 143 -16.72 -4.96 -5.75
N TYR A 144 -16.31 -5.70 -6.76
CA TYR A 144 -15.94 -5.13 -8.06
C TYR A 144 -17.16 -4.97 -8.95
N ASN A 145 -17.45 -3.73 -9.35
CA ASN A 145 -18.49 -3.38 -10.31
C ASN A 145 -18.03 -2.13 -11.09
N ASP A 146 -17.29 -2.33 -12.17
CA ASP A 146 -16.61 -1.26 -12.92
C ASP A 146 -15.60 -0.46 -12.08
N GLY A 147 -15.22 -1.03 -10.93
CA GLY A 147 -14.31 -0.49 -9.93
C GLY A 147 -14.59 -1.14 -8.57
N TRP A 148 -13.61 -1.05 -7.67
CA TRP A 148 -13.75 -1.59 -6.33
C TRP A 148 -14.54 -0.63 -5.42
N GLU A 149 -15.55 -1.17 -4.76
CA GLU A 149 -16.41 -0.43 -3.84
C GLU A 149 -16.52 -1.16 -2.51
N TYR A 150 -16.38 -0.42 -1.40
CA TYR A 150 -16.73 -0.92 -0.09
C TYR A 150 -18.25 -1.20 -0.02
N ARG A 151 -18.63 -2.34 0.55
CA ARG A 151 -20.04 -2.73 0.68
C ARG A 151 -20.51 -2.82 2.11
N ASP A 152 -19.79 -3.55 2.95
CA ASP A 152 -20.23 -3.84 4.31
C ASP A 152 -19.06 -4.25 5.20
N SER A 153 -19.29 -4.26 6.51
CA SER A 153 -18.36 -4.85 7.47
C SER A 153 -19.10 -5.70 8.50
N PHE A 154 -18.54 -6.85 8.76
CA PHE A 154 -18.98 -7.77 9.80
C PHE A 154 -18.07 -7.58 11.01
N ARG A 155 -18.64 -7.21 12.15
CA ARG A 155 -17.93 -7.02 13.41
C ARG A 155 -18.48 -7.97 14.44
N ASN A 156 -17.69 -8.23 15.49
CA ASN A 156 -18.11 -9.03 16.64
C ASN A 156 -18.42 -10.48 16.27
N PHE A 157 -17.38 -11.28 16.22
CA PHE A 157 -17.47 -12.74 16.17
C PHE A 157 -17.38 -13.31 17.60
N PRO A 158 -18.51 -13.40 18.36
CA PRO A 158 -18.47 -13.79 19.78
C PRO A 158 -17.96 -15.23 20.00
N GLU A 159 -17.93 -16.02 18.93
CA GLU A 159 -17.43 -17.40 18.96
C GLU A 159 -15.90 -17.48 18.82
N LEU A 160 -15.25 -16.39 18.40
CA LEU A 160 -13.81 -16.29 18.25
C LEU A 160 -13.21 -15.61 19.48
N ALA A 161 -12.81 -16.41 20.46
CA ALA A 161 -12.09 -15.89 21.63
C ALA A 161 -10.59 -15.80 21.30
N GLY A 162 -10.02 -14.60 21.38
CA GLY A 162 -8.60 -14.33 21.16
C GLY A 162 -8.32 -13.41 19.98
N SER A 163 -7.06 -13.25 19.62
CA SER A 163 -6.65 -12.49 18.45
C SER A 163 -6.79 -13.30 17.18
N ILE A 164 -7.44 -12.71 16.15
CA ILE A 164 -7.53 -13.29 14.81
C ILE A 164 -6.38 -12.69 14.01
N ASN A 165 -5.56 -13.52 13.38
CA ASN A 165 -4.40 -13.06 12.61
C ASN A 165 -4.55 -13.30 11.10
N CYS A 166 -5.40 -14.25 10.70
CA CYS A 166 -5.67 -14.57 9.30
C CYS A 166 -7.05 -15.20 9.14
N PHE A 167 -7.54 -15.24 7.92
CA PHE A 167 -8.76 -15.93 7.54
C PHE A 167 -8.59 -16.55 6.15
N LEU A 168 -9.52 -17.40 5.75
CA LEU A 168 -9.60 -17.93 4.40
C LEU A 168 -11.01 -17.71 3.86
N ALA A 169 -11.12 -17.01 2.75
CA ALA A 169 -12.34 -16.89 1.99
C ALA A 169 -12.36 -17.88 0.83
N ASN A 170 -13.52 -18.45 0.51
CA ASN A 170 -13.70 -19.27 -0.67
C ASN A 170 -15.07 -19.00 -1.32
N ASP A 171 -15.22 -19.32 -2.60
CA ASP A 171 -16.43 -19.05 -3.39
C ASP A 171 -17.67 -19.84 -2.94
N SER A 172 -17.51 -20.78 -2.01
CA SER A 172 -18.59 -21.71 -1.62
C SER A 172 -19.37 -21.28 -0.38
N THR A 173 -18.99 -20.18 0.29
CA THR A 173 -19.48 -19.81 1.63
C THR A 173 -20.01 -18.38 1.77
N LEU A 174 -20.53 -17.84 0.69
CA LEU A 174 -21.27 -16.55 0.74
C LEU A 174 -22.75 -16.73 0.52
#